data_a8056500e6fff41a99395ffda6cf7c12
#
_entry.id   a8056500e6fff41a99395ffda6cf7c12
#
_cell.length_a   1.000
_cell.length_b   1.000
_cell.length_c   1.000
_cell.angle_alpha   90.00
_cell.angle_beta   90.00
_cell.angle_gamma   90.00
#
_symmetry.space_group_name_H-M   'P 1'
#
loop_
_entity.id
_entity.type
_entity.pdbx_description
1 polymer ?
#
loop_
_entity_poly.entity_id
_entity_poly.type
_entity_poly.pdbx_seq_one_letter_code
_entity_poly.pdbx_strand_id
1 'polypeptide(L)'
;MPQAPEGDAFSVSSARLSACVERVRYAAEKPSVSARPAAICVQFCGNRVYALDGTRLACDTLEGVSFPKPFLVRADVLAHLSAFGKEDMTVRIGSSHVLFASGNLRMLARLQGVDTYNVDAVIPKGYRESVTVKTADFVRELNYLKECSALTAKPYVRFAGERLSIAASGGAFETGIEVRGRGDMVLGFDLYHMLDALKQFKGEEEVCIHLSSPYAPIVIDAAGRSDFALVVPVRLKEEMAA
;
A
#
# COMPACT_ATOMS: atom_id res chain seq x y z
N MET A 1 14.81 -28.85 15.11
CA MET A 1 14.67 -27.69 14.24
C MET A 1 14.15 -28.18 12.91
N PRO A 2 13.18 -27.47 12.30
CA PRO A 2 12.79 -27.84 10.93
C PRO A 2 13.99 -27.71 10.00
N GLN A 3 14.11 -28.64 9.06
CA GLN A 3 15.18 -28.60 8.05
C GLN A 3 15.01 -27.37 7.16
N ALA A 4 16.13 -26.79 6.74
CA ALA A 4 16.10 -25.70 5.74
C ALA A 4 15.44 -26.22 4.46
N PRO A 5 14.55 -25.44 3.82
CA PRO A 5 13.91 -25.87 2.60
C PRO A 5 14.95 -26.08 1.49
N GLU A 6 14.79 -27.13 0.71
CA GLU A 6 15.51 -27.30 -0.56
C GLU A 6 14.91 -26.34 -1.59
N GLY A 7 15.75 -25.59 -2.30
CA GLY A 7 15.30 -24.64 -3.32
C GLY A 7 16.32 -23.55 -3.60
N ASP A 8 15.94 -22.64 -4.51
CA ASP A 8 16.77 -21.52 -4.93
C ASP A 8 17.08 -20.58 -3.77
N ALA A 9 18.35 -20.20 -3.67
CA ALA A 9 18.82 -19.26 -2.65
C ALA A 9 19.46 -18.04 -3.32
N PHE A 10 19.22 -16.87 -2.76
CA PHE A 10 19.84 -15.63 -3.17
C PHE A 10 20.13 -14.74 -1.96
N SER A 11 21.02 -13.77 -2.13
CA SER A 11 21.36 -12.80 -1.09
C SER A 11 20.61 -11.48 -1.33
N VAL A 12 20.19 -10.84 -0.25
CA VAL A 12 19.56 -9.53 -0.26
C VAL A 12 19.90 -8.78 1.03
N SER A 13 20.02 -7.46 0.96
CA SER A 13 20.19 -6.65 2.16
C SER A 13 18.95 -6.79 3.06
N SER A 14 19.15 -7.21 4.31
CA SER A 14 18.06 -7.35 5.30
C SER A 14 17.33 -6.04 5.52
N ALA A 15 18.07 -4.93 5.59
CA ALA A 15 17.50 -3.60 5.79
C ALA A 15 16.61 -3.20 4.60
N ARG A 16 17.06 -3.47 3.36
CA ARG A 16 16.26 -3.16 2.15
C ARG A 16 14.99 -4.00 2.07
N LEU A 17 15.12 -5.31 2.28
CA LEU A 17 13.96 -6.21 2.25
C LEU A 17 12.95 -5.87 3.35
N SER A 18 13.43 -5.64 4.58
CA SER A 18 12.58 -5.24 5.70
C SER A 18 11.87 -3.92 5.44
N ALA A 19 12.60 -2.89 4.95
CA ALA A 19 12.00 -1.60 4.63
C ALA A 19 10.96 -1.70 3.50
N CYS A 20 11.23 -2.50 2.47
CA CYS A 20 10.31 -2.76 1.38
C CYS A 20 9.02 -3.43 1.89
N VAL A 21 9.14 -4.46 2.72
CA VAL A 21 7.99 -5.15 3.34
C VAL A 21 7.20 -4.18 4.24
N GLU A 22 7.87 -3.37 5.06
CA GLU A 22 7.18 -2.40 5.93
C GLU A 22 6.37 -1.37 5.13
N ARG A 23 6.88 -0.93 3.97
CA ARG A 23 6.15 0.01 3.11
C ARG A 23 4.88 -0.58 2.52
N VAL A 24 4.81 -1.89 2.28
CA VAL A 24 3.67 -2.50 1.57
C VAL A 24 2.73 -3.28 2.47
N ARG A 25 3.19 -3.85 3.59
CA ARG A 25 2.41 -4.80 4.40
C ARG A 25 1.13 -4.22 5.01
N TYR A 26 1.01 -2.89 5.14
CA TYR A 26 -0.21 -2.26 5.65
C TYR A 26 -1.42 -2.47 4.75
N ALA A 27 -1.19 -2.71 3.44
CA ALA A 27 -2.24 -2.94 2.47
C ALA A 27 -2.79 -4.38 2.50
N ALA A 28 -2.18 -5.29 3.26
CA ALA A 28 -2.74 -6.62 3.51
C ALA A 28 -3.89 -6.56 4.52
N GLU A 29 -4.88 -7.44 4.33
CA GLU A 29 -5.96 -7.63 5.31
C GLU A 29 -5.43 -8.28 6.61
N LYS A 30 -6.12 -8.00 7.71
CA LYS A 30 -5.85 -8.71 8.96
C LYS A 30 -6.38 -10.14 8.87
N PRO A 31 -5.64 -11.16 9.33
CA PRO A 31 -6.07 -12.55 9.28
C PRO A 31 -7.39 -12.83 9.99
N SER A 32 -7.73 -12.04 11.00
CA SER A 32 -9.00 -12.15 11.74
C SER A 32 -10.23 -11.67 10.95
N VAL A 33 -10.03 -10.97 9.84
CA VAL A 33 -11.11 -10.34 9.06
C VAL A 33 -11.31 -11.06 7.74
N SER A 34 -10.23 -11.60 7.15
CA SER A 34 -10.26 -12.13 5.78
C SER A 34 -10.22 -13.65 5.71
N ALA A 35 -11.12 -14.20 4.89
CA ALA A 35 -11.06 -15.59 4.44
C ALA A 35 -10.24 -15.77 3.14
N ARG A 36 -9.69 -14.69 2.55
CA ARG A 36 -8.93 -14.72 1.29
C ARG A 36 -7.44 -14.89 1.58
N PRO A 37 -6.83 -16.08 1.31
CA PRO A 37 -5.44 -16.33 1.70
C PRO A 37 -4.43 -15.36 1.07
N ALA A 38 -4.64 -14.90 -0.15
CA ALA A 38 -3.74 -13.95 -0.81
C ALA A 38 -3.82 -12.53 -0.22
N ALA A 39 -5.01 -12.11 0.25
CA ALA A 39 -5.22 -10.76 0.77
C ALA A 39 -4.53 -10.51 2.13
N ILE A 40 -4.26 -11.55 2.91
CA ILE A 40 -3.52 -11.44 4.19
C ILE A 40 -1.99 -11.53 4.02
N CYS A 41 -1.50 -11.56 2.78
CA CYS A 41 -0.11 -11.80 2.46
C CYS A 41 0.57 -10.59 1.83
N VAL A 42 1.87 -10.52 2.03
CA VAL A 42 2.78 -9.83 1.12
C VAL A 42 3.17 -10.82 0.03
N GLN A 43 3.19 -10.33 -1.20
CA GLN A 43 3.43 -11.08 -2.41
C GLN A 43 4.73 -10.62 -3.05
N PHE A 44 5.48 -11.58 -3.56
CA PHE A 44 6.79 -11.39 -4.18
C PHE A 44 6.73 -11.94 -5.61
N CYS A 45 7.00 -11.11 -6.59
CA CYS A 45 6.93 -11.50 -8.00
C CYS A 45 7.93 -10.68 -8.84
N GLY A 46 8.86 -11.35 -9.53
CA GLY A 46 9.95 -10.68 -10.22
C GLY A 46 10.81 -9.88 -9.26
N ASN A 47 10.86 -8.58 -9.41
CA ASN A 47 11.53 -7.67 -8.46
C ASN A 47 10.55 -6.88 -7.59
N ARG A 48 9.24 -7.17 -7.67
CA ARG A 48 8.20 -6.46 -6.93
C ARG A 48 7.82 -7.16 -5.65
N VAL A 49 7.56 -6.34 -4.63
CA VAL A 49 6.99 -6.72 -3.34
C VAL A 49 5.72 -5.90 -3.16
N TYR A 50 4.59 -6.53 -2.93
CA TYR A 50 3.32 -5.84 -2.85
C TYR A 50 2.32 -6.54 -1.93
N ALA A 51 1.35 -5.79 -1.46
CA ALA A 51 0.20 -6.30 -0.73
C ALA A 51 -1.07 -5.58 -1.19
N LEU A 52 -2.21 -6.26 -1.12
CA LEU A 52 -3.51 -5.70 -1.47
C LEU A 52 -4.64 -6.43 -0.76
N ASP A 53 -5.73 -5.70 -0.49
CA ASP A 53 -6.94 -6.23 0.13
C ASP A 53 -8.20 -6.13 -0.76
N GLY A 54 -8.06 -5.65 -2.00
CA GLY A 54 -9.13 -5.43 -2.96
C GLY A 54 -9.69 -4.00 -2.94
N THR A 55 -9.33 -3.19 -1.94
CA THR A 55 -9.72 -1.78 -1.82
C THR A 55 -8.51 -0.84 -1.87
N ARG A 56 -7.34 -1.37 -1.59
CA ARG A 56 -6.05 -0.67 -1.65
C ARG A 56 -4.95 -1.65 -2.06
N LEU A 57 -3.86 -1.08 -2.55
CA LEU A 57 -2.64 -1.79 -2.91
C LEU A 57 -1.44 -0.92 -2.54
N ALA A 58 -0.38 -1.55 -2.06
CA ALA A 58 0.94 -0.94 -1.95
C ALA A 58 1.94 -1.82 -2.69
N CYS A 59 2.79 -1.22 -3.49
CA CYS A 59 3.80 -1.90 -4.28
C CYS A 59 5.14 -1.19 -4.15
N ASP A 60 6.19 -1.97 -4.02
CA ASP A 60 7.56 -1.48 -4.02
C ASP A 60 8.43 -2.37 -4.91
N THR A 61 9.56 -1.84 -5.36
CA THR A 61 10.52 -2.53 -6.21
C THR A 61 11.82 -2.76 -5.47
N LEU A 62 12.24 -4.01 -5.36
CA LEU A 62 13.51 -4.38 -4.76
C LEU A 62 14.58 -4.44 -5.85
N GLU A 63 15.21 -3.29 -6.12
CA GLU A 63 16.22 -3.16 -7.18
C GLU A 63 17.40 -4.12 -6.98
N GLY A 64 17.85 -4.71 -8.09
CA GLY A 64 18.99 -5.67 -8.11
C GLY A 64 18.63 -7.06 -7.59
N VAL A 65 17.37 -7.32 -7.23
CA VAL A 65 16.87 -8.64 -6.82
C VAL A 65 15.74 -9.04 -7.74
N SER A 66 15.77 -10.28 -8.22
CA SER A 66 14.64 -10.88 -8.93
C SER A 66 14.33 -12.22 -8.28
N PHE A 67 13.12 -12.35 -7.79
CA PHE A 67 12.65 -13.60 -7.18
C PHE A 67 12.52 -14.68 -8.27
N PRO A 68 13.11 -15.86 -8.09
CA PRO A 68 13.14 -16.91 -9.13
C PRO A 68 11.75 -17.46 -9.47
N LYS A 69 10.83 -17.37 -8.52
CA LYS A 69 9.40 -17.69 -8.70
C LYS A 69 8.54 -16.83 -7.80
N PRO A 70 7.28 -16.57 -8.18
CA PRO A 70 6.32 -15.88 -7.30
C PRO A 70 6.06 -16.67 -6.02
N PHE A 71 5.91 -15.97 -4.89
CA PHE A 71 5.51 -16.56 -3.62
C PHE A 71 4.80 -15.58 -2.71
N LEU A 72 4.06 -16.11 -1.75
CA LEU A 72 3.27 -15.33 -0.79
C LEU A 72 3.61 -15.76 0.63
N VAL A 73 3.78 -14.77 1.50
CA VAL A 73 3.97 -14.97 2.93
C VAL A 73 3.04 -14.04 3.70
N ARG A 74 2.46 -14.52 4.77
CA ARG A 74 1.58 -13.71 5.64
C ARG A 74 2.28 -12.43 6.10
N ALA A 75 1.58 -11.32 6.02
CA ALA A 75 2.10 -9.99 6.35
C ALA A 75 2.50 -9.86 7.85
N ASP A 76 1.76 -10.52 8.74
CA ASP A 76 2.08 -10.55 10.18
C ASP A 76 3.37 -11.32 10.48
N VAL A 77 3.65 -12.39 9.76
CA VAL A 77 4.92 -13.14 9.89
C VAL A 77 6.09 -12.28 9.41
N LEU A 78 5.94 -11.60 8.29
CA LEU A 78 7.00 -10.76 7.71
C LEU A 78 7.34 -9.51 8.55
N ALA A 79 6.46 -9.09 9.46
CA ALA A 79 6.78 -8.03 10.43
C ALA A 79 8.05 -8.35 11.26
N HIS A 80 8.38 -9.63 11.42
CA HIS A 80 9.58 -10.06 12.16
C HIS A 80 10.90 -9.88 11.38
N LEU A 81 10.85 -9.50 10.09
CA LEU A 81 12.07 -9.22 9.33
C LEU A 81 12.89 -8.06 9.91
N SER A 82 12.25 -7.13 10.62
CA SER A 82 12.93 -6.03 11.31
C SER A 82 13.97 -6.49 12.34
N ALA A 83 13.88 -7.74 12.83
CA ALA A 83 14.83 -8.31 13.79
C ALA A 83 16.20 -8.66 13.16
N PHE A 84 16.30 -8.74 11.83
CA PHE A 84 17.54 -9.18 11.14
C PHE A 84 18.63 -8.10 11.04
N GLY A 85 18.37 -6.89 11.45
CA GLY A 85 19.36 -5.82 11.44
C GLY A 85 19.74 -5.34 10.03
N LYS A 86 21.04 -5.04 9.82
CA LYS A 86 21.53 -4.40 8.57
C LYS A 86 22.38 -5.35 7.70
N GLU A 87 22.71 -6.53 8.19
CA GLU A 87 23.55 -7.49 7.47
C GLU A 87 22.79 -8.08 6.28
N ASP A 88 23.56 -8.64 5.32
CA ASP A 88 22.97 -9.37 4.22
C ASP A 88 22.28 -10.64 4.72
N MET A 89 21.18 -10.94 4.06
CA MET A 89 20.32 -12.07 4.37
C MET A 89 20.30 -13.03 3.19
N THR A 90 20.41 -14.32 3.47
CA THR A 90 20.10 -15.36 2.50
C THR A 90 18.62 -15.68 2.57
N VAL A 91 17.96 -15.59 1.43
CA VAL A 91 16.57 -16.04 1.25
C VAL A 91 16.57 -17.32 0.44
N ARG A 92 15.96 -18.38 0.96
CA ARG A 92 15.83 -19.67 0.27
C ARG A 92 14.37 -20.06 0.14
N ILE A 93 13.90 -20.24 -1.09
CA ILE A 93 12.49 -20.50 -1.41
C ILE A 93 12.33 -21.98 -1.74
N GLY A 94 11.70 -22.72 -0.84
CA GLY A 94 11.34 -24.13 -1.06
C GLY A 94 9.95 -24.31 -1.68
N SER A 95 9.41 -25.51 -1.57
CA SER A 95 8.06 -25.86 -2.05
C SER A 95 6.94 -25.36 -1.13
N SER A 96 7.14 -25.38 0.17
CA SER A 96 6.13 -25.07 1.19
C SER A 96 6.56 -23.99 2.19
N HIS A 97 7.84 -23.66 2.24
CA HIS A 97 8.41 -22.69 3.17
C HIS A 97 9.47 -21.83 2.49
N VAL A 98 9.64 -20.62 3.01
CA VAL A 98 10.78 -19.75 2.72
C VAL A 98 11.60 -19.58 4.00
N LEU A 99 12.91 -19.68 3.87
CA LEU A 99 13.87 -19.42 4.94
C LEU A 99 14.54 -18.08 4.71
N PHE A 100 14.49 -17.22 5.72
CA PHE A 100 15.28 -16.00 5.83
C PHE A 100 16.38 -16.26 6.86
N ALA A 101 17.64 -16.06 6.50
CA ALA A 101 18.78 -16.34 7.36
C ALA A 101 19.85 -15.25 7.26
N SER A 102 20.32 -14.75 8.40
CA SER A 102 21.43 -13.80 8.50
C SER A 102 22.16 -14.06 9.81
N GLY A 103 23.46 -14.32 9.75
CA GLY A 103 24.25 -14.73 10.92
C GLY A 103 23.62 -15.91 11.65
N ASN A 104 23.30 -15.73 12.93
CA ASN A 104 22.65 -16.73 13.77
C ASN A 104 21.11 -16.69 13.75
N LEU A 105 20.53 -15.68 13.10
CA LEU A 105 19.08 -15.53 13.02
C LEU A 105 18.53 -16.31 11.83
N ARG A 106 17.45 -17.04 12.09
CA ARG A 106 16.72 -17.79 11.07
C ARG A 106 15.23 -17.63 11.30
N MET A 107 14.51 -17.29 10.24
CA MET A 107 13.05 -17.27 10.23
C MET A 107 12.56 -18.20 9.11
N LEU A 108 11.78 -19.20 9.49
CA LEU A 108 11.13 -20.11 8.55
C LEU A 108 9.65 -19.70 8.47
N ALA A 109 9.22 -19.28 7.29
CA ALA A 109 7.83 -18.86 7.05
C ALA A 109 7.15 -19.83 6.07
N ARG A 110 5.89 -20.16 6.34
CA ARG A 110 5.08 -20.99 5.46
C ARG A 110 4.63 -20.19 4.24
N LEU A 111 4.81 -20.77 3.06
CA LEU A 111 4.25 -20.23 1.81
C LEU A 111 2.75 -20.50 1.73
N GLN A 112 2.02 -19.57 1.17
CA GLN A 112 0.61 -19.81 0.82
C GLN A 112 0.54 -20.46 -0.56
N GLY A 113 -0.26 -21.55 -0.66
CA GLY A 113 -0.41 -22.32 -1.89
C GLY A 113 -1.46 -21.72 -2.85
N VAL A 114 -1.43 -20.41 -3.04
CA VAL A 114 -2.31 -19.68 -3.96
C VAL A 114 -1.48 -18.80 -4.88
N ASP A 115 -2.03 -18.45 -6.04
CA ASP A 115 -1.35 -17.60 -7.01
C ASP A 115 -1.27 -16.14 -6.54
N THR A 116 -0.22 -15.45 -6.99
CA THR A 116 -0.08 -14.00 -6.81
C THR A 116 -1.07 -13.25 -7.69
N TYR A 117 -1.52 -12.08 -7.22
CA TYR A 117 -2.32 -11.18 -8.06
C TYR A 117 -1.47 -10.56 -9.16
N ASN A 118 -2.08 -10.35 -10.31
CA ASN A 118 -1.45 -9.57 -11.39
C ASN A 118 -1.61 -8.07 -11.09
N VAL A 119 -0.59 -7.47 -10.50
CA VAL A 119 -0.58 -6.04 -10.14
C VAL A 119 -0.70 -5.14 -11.37
N ASP A 120 -0.07 -5.51 -12.49
CA ASP A 120 -0.11 -4.70 -13.72
C ASP A 120 -1.53 -4.57 -14.31
N ALA A 121 -2.41 -5.50 -13.99
CA ALA A 121 -3.80 -5.45 -14.45
C ALA A 121 -4.65 -4.40 -13.73
N VAL A 122 -4.24 -3.95 -12.53
CA VAL A 122 -4.99 -3.00 -11.71
C VAL A 122 -4.43 -1.58 -11.74
N ILE A 123 -3.19 -1.41 -12.21
CA ILE A 123 -2.57 -0.09 -12.39
C ILE A 123 -3.16 0.57 -13.64
N PRO A 124 -3.71 1.79 -13.55
CA PRO A 124 -4.16 2.52 -14.73
C PRO A 124 -3.03 2.75 -15.73
N LYS A 125 -3.29 2.55 -17.01
CA LYS A 125 -2.30 2.71 -18.10
C LYS A 125 -2.03 4.16 -18.49
N GLY A 126 -2.78 5.09 -17.96
CA GLY A 126 -2.63 6.52 -18.20
C GLY A 126 -3.46 7.33 -17.22
N TYR A 127 -3.04 8.55 -17.00
CA TYR A 127 -3.69 9.49 -16.09
C TYR A 127 -4.23 10.69 -16.85
N ARG A 128 -5.47 11.05 -16.56
CA ARG A 128 -6.12 12.25 -17.11
C ARG A 128 -5.66 13.50 -16.36
N GLU A 129 -5.48 13.37 -15.07
CA GLU A 129 -5.07 14.44 -14.17
C GLU A 129 -4.00 13.95 -13.21
N SER A 130 -3.11 14.86 -12.83
CA SER A 130 -2.13 14.63 -11.79
C SER A 130 -1.98 15.89 -10.97
N VAL A 131 -2.10 15.76 -9.67
CA VAL A 131 -1.93 16.85 -8.72
C VAL A 131 -0.84 16.51 -7.72
N THR A 132 0.00 17.49 -7.41
CA THR A 132 1.03 17.36 -6.39
C THR A 132 0.58 18.13 -5.14
N VAL A 133 0.70 17.49 -3.98
CA VAL A 133 0.32 18.06 -2.69
C VAL A 133 1.48 17.93 -1.70
N LYS A 134 1.60 18.89 -0.77
CA LYS A 134 2.51 18.72 0.35
C LYS A 134 2.01 17.61 1.26
N THR A 135 2.84 16.59 1.47
CA THR A 135 2.47 15.38 2.23
C THR A 135 1.97 15.71 3.62
N ALA A 136 2.68 16.60 4.33
CA ALA A 136 2.31 16.99 5.69
C ALA A 136 0.95 17.72 5.76
N ASP A 137 0.67 18.60 4.79
CA ASP A 137 -0.59 19.33 4.74
C ASP A 137 -1.74 18.38 4.42
N PHE A 138 -1.57 17.50 3.44
CA PHE A 138 -2.60 16.53 3.10
C PHE A 138 -2.93 15.60 4.27
N VAL A 139 -1.91 15.07 4.96
CA VAL A 139 -2.09 14.24 6.16
C VAL A 139 -2.78 15.03 7.28
N ARG A 140 -2.42 16.31 7.50
CA ARG A 140 -3.04 17.17 8.50
C ARG A 140 -4.54 17.35 8.25
N GLU A 141 -4.91 17.69 7.01
CA GLU A 141 -6.31 17.94 6.65
C GLU A 141 -7.15 16.65 6.68
N LEU A 142 -6.57 15.51 6.26
CA LEU A 142 -7.23 14.22 6.42
C LEU A 142 -7.41 13.83 7.89
N ASN A 143 -6.46 14.14 8.77
CA ASN A 143 -6.64 13.91 10.21
C ASN A 143 -7.70 14.84 10.82
N TYR A 144 -7.81 16.09 10.38
CA TYR A 144 -8.93 16.94 10.75
C TYR A 144 -10.27 16.30 10.37
N LEU A 145 -10.42 15.84 9.13
CA LEU A 145 -11.65 15.16 8.69
C LEU A 145 -11.86 13.82 9.43
N LYS A 146 -10.80 13.15 9.87
CA LYS A 146 -10.90 11.94 10.68
C LYS A 146 -11.55 12.22 12.04
N GLU A 147 -11.20 13.32 12.70
CA GLU A 147 -11.86 13.71 13.95
C GLU A 147 -13.36 14.01 13.71
N CYS A 148 -13.68 14.65 12.59
CA CYS A 148 -15.07 14.89 12.18
C CYS A 148 -15.81 13.60 11.80
N SER A 149 -15.09 12.53 11.37
CA SER A 149 -15.68 11.28 10.93
C SER A 149 -16.38 10.48 12.03
N ALA A 150 -16.11 10.79 13.30
CA ALA A 150 -16.84 10.21 14.43
C ALA A 150 -18.35 10.54 14.39
N LEU A 151 -18.74 11.56 13.62
CA LEU A 151 -20.13 12.00 13.43
C LEU A 151 -20.79 11.41 12.18
N THR A 152 -20.09 10.54 11.43
CA THR A 152 -20.58 9.93 10.20
C THR A 152 -20.52 8.40 10.26
N ALA A 153 -21.52 7.75 9.62
CA ALA A 153 -21.52 6.29 9.49
C ALA A 153 -20.47 5.75 8.50
N LYS A 154 -19.96 6.61 7.60
CA LYS A 154 -19.01 6.22 6.56
C LYS A 154 -17.93 7.31 6.40
N PRO A 155 -16.66 6.97 6.63
CA PRO A 155 -15.56 7.91 6.58
C PRO A 155 -15.09 8.13 5.11
N TYR A 156 -16.00 8.53 4.23
CA TYR A 156 -15.68 8.79 2.83
C TYR A 156 -15.45 10.29 2.63
N VAL A 157 -14.30 10.60 2.04
CA VAL A 157 -13.90 11.96 1.71
C VAL A 157 -14.19 12.22 0.24
N ARG A 158 -14.88 13.32 -0.06
CA ARG A 158 -14.99 13.87 -1.42
C ARG A 158 -13.78 14.75 -1.67
N PHE A 159 -13.09 14.49 -2.76
CA PHE A 159 -12.01 15.32 -3.27
C PHE A 159 -12.47 16.02 -4.55
N ALA A 160 -12.29 17.33 -4.61
CA ALA A 160 -12.64 18.13 -5.77
C ALA A 160 -11.66 19.31 -5.87
N GLY A 161 -10.69 19.18 -6.79
CA GLY A 161 -9.64 20.19 -6.93
C GLY A 161 -8.81 20.34 -5.66
N GLU A 162 -8.90 21.50 -5.02
CA GLU A 162 -8.20 21.82 -3.78
C GLU A 162 -9.07 21.59 -2.51
N ARG A 163 -10.24 20.98 -2.64
CA ARG A 163 -11.20 20.82 -1.54
C ARG A 163 -11.39 19.38 -1.15
N LEU A 164 -11.38 19.16 0.16
CA LEU A 164 -11.71 17.89 0.81
C LEU A 164 -12.95 18.09 1.68
N SER A 165 -13.93 17.22 1.57
CA SER A 165 -15.14 17.29 2.40
C SER A 165 -15.62 15.91 2.84
N ILE A 166 -16.27 15.86 4.00
CA ILE A 166 -16.90 14.65 4.55
C ILE A 166 -18.31 14.99 5.00
N ALA A 167 -19.29 14.17 4.59
CA ALA A 167 -20.66 14.33 5.04
C ALA A 167 -20.83 13.73 6.44
N ALA A 168 -21.55 14.46 7.33
CA ALA A 168 -21.87 14.01 8.67
C ALA A 168 -23.34 14.29 9.01
N SER A 169 -23.83 13.76 10.15
CA SER A 169 -25.16 14.08 10.66
C SER A 169 -25.24 15.57 10.98
N GLY A 170 -26.09 16.30 10.24
CA GLY A 170 -26.32 17.73 10.44
C GLY A 170 -25.45 18.65 9.58
N GLY A 171 -24.69 18.12 8.60
CA GLY A 171 -23.93 18.96 7.67
C GLY A 171 -22.74 18.27 7.03
N ALA A 172 -21.86 19.06 6.46
CA ALA A 172 -20.58 18.61 5.93
C ALA A 172 -19.44 19.37 6.59
N PHE A 173 -18.33 18.69 6.84
CA PHE A 173 -17.06 19.31 7.19
C PHE A 173 -16.22 19.44 5.94
N GLU A 174 -15.61 20.58 5.76
CA GLU A 174 -14.83 20.91 4.57
C GLU A 174 -13.50 21.53 4.98
N THR A 175 -12.45 21.20 4.22
CA THR A 175 -11.14 21.80 4.36
C THR A 175 -10.49 21.94 2.99
N GLY A 176 -9.47 22.80 2.90
CA GLY A 176 -8.71 23.04 1.68
C GLY A 176 -7.28 22.52 1.80
N ILE A 177 -6.73 22.12 0.66
CA ILE A 177 -5.32 21.82 0.50
C ILE A 177 -4.76 22.59 -0.68
N GLU A 178 -3.53 23.04 -0.57
CA GLU A 178 -2.81 23.61 -1.70
C GLU A 178 -2.38 22.48 -2.64
N VAL A 179 -2.79 22.56 -3.91
CA VAL A 179 -2.43 21.61 -4.94
C VAL A 179 -1.64 22.30 -6.05
N ARG A 180 -0.63 21.61 -6.60
CA ARG A 180 0.01 22.00 -7.86
C ARG A 180 -0.43 21.04 -8.95
N GLY A 181 -0.82 21.58 -10.10
CA GLY A 181 -1.37 20.82 -11.20
C GLY A 181 -2.84 21.14 -11.44
N ARG A 182 -3.43 20.46 -12.41
CA ARG A 182 -4.83 20.65 -12.76
C ARG A 182 -5.64 19.44 -12.30
N GLY A 183 -6.66 19.68 -11.51
CA GLY A 183 -7.55 18.66 -10.97
C GLY A 183 -8.98 19.15 -10.93
N ASP A 184 -9.75 18.90 -12.02
CA ASP A 184 -11.18 19.22 -12.07
C ASP A 184 -12.04 17.99 -11.72
N MET A 185 -11.39 16.83 -11.50
CA MET A 185 -12.08 15.58 -11.23
C MET A 185 -12.65 15.55 -9.82
N VAL A 186 -13.92 15.22 -9.71
CA VAL A 186 -14.58 14.96 -8.43
C VAL A 186 -14.62 13.45 -8.19
N LEU A 187 -14.10 13.02 -7.06
CA LEU A 187 -14.09 11.61 -6.67
C LEU A 187 -14.22 11.44 -5.16
N GLY A 188 -14.55 10.23 -4.72
CA GLY A 188 -14.57 9.86 -3.30
C GLY A 188 -13.55 8.79 -2.97
N PHE A 189 -13.05 8.80 -1.75
CA PHE A 189 -12.18 7.74 -1.24
C PHE A 189 -12.42 7.47 0.24
N ASP A 190 -12.04 6.27 0.69
CA ASP A 190 -12.03 5.95 2.11
C ASP A 190 -10.89 6.69 2.81
N LEU A 191 -11.25 7.44 3.87
CA LEU A 191 -10.33 8.28 4.64
C LEU A 191 -9.16 7.49 5.25
N TYR A 192 -9.46 6.30 5.80
CA TYR A 192 -8.44 5.49 6.46
C TYR A 192 -7.50 4.83 5.46
N HIS A 193 -8.03 4.40 4.31
CA HIS A 193 -7.19 3.84 3.25
C HIS A 193 -6.22 4.88 2.69
N MET A 194 -6.68 6.12 2.51
CA MET A 194 -5.81 7.22 2.07
C MET A 194 -4.74 7.55 3.11
N LEU A 195 -5.12 7.69 4.38
CA LEU A 195 -4.17 7.92 5.47
C LEU A 195 -3.14 6.79 5.60
N ASP A 196 -3.55 5.54 5.41
CA ASP A 196 -2.63 4.40 5.44
C ASP A 196 -1.67 4.43 4.24
N ALA A 197 -2.15 4.78 3.04
CA ALA A 197 -1.32 4.93 1.86
C ALA A 197 -0.26 6.02 2.04
N LEU A 198 -0.63 7.17 2.62
CA LEU A 198 0.30 8.28 2.86
C LEU A 198 1.39 7.95 3.89
N LYS A 199 1.19 6.97 4.78
CA LYS A 199 2.23 6.48 5.70
C LYS A 199 3.45 5.91 4.96
N GLN A 200 3.25 5.35 3.76
CA GLN A 200 4.34 4.84 2.90
C GLN A 200 5.30 5.97 2.50
N PHE A 201 4.78 7.18 2.36
CA PHE A 201 5.51 8.37 1.92
C PHE A 201 5.91 9.29 3.08
N LYS A 202 5.90 8.78 4.32
CA LYS A 202 6.33 9.54 5.48
C LYS A 202 7.79 9.97 5.32
N GLY A 203 8.03 11.29 5.37
CA GLY A 203 9.34 11.90 5.16
C GLY A 203 9.52 12.52 3.78
N GLU A 204 8.63 12.24 2.81
CA GLU A 204 8.59 12.94 1.54
C GLU A 204 7.91 14.30 1.70
N GLU A 205 8.48 15.35 1.11
CA GLU A 205 7.90 16.69 1.17
C GLU A 205 6.58 16.75 0.41
N GLU A 206 6.51 16.07 -0.73
CA GLU A 206 5.37 16.07 -1.63
C GLU A 206 5.05 14.68 -2.14
N VAL A 207 3.76 14.45 -2.39
CA VAL A 207 3.25 13.28 -3.10
C VAL A 207 2.47 13.71 -4.33
N CYS A 208 2.51 12.85 -5.36
CA CYS A 208 1.75 13.01 -6.58
C CYS A 208 0.52 12.09 -6.51
N ILE A 209 -0.65 12.65 -6.83
CA ILE A 209 -1.92 11.93 -6.89
C ILE A 209 -2.34 11.88 -8.34
N HIS A 210 -2.40 10.70 -8.92
CA HIS A 210 -2.72 10.45 -10.32
C HIS A 210 -4.14 9.91 -10.46
N LEU A 211 -4.92 10.53 -11.33
CA LEU A 211 -6.33 10.27 -11.54
C LEU A 211 -6.61 9.95 -13.01
N SER A 212 -7.28 8.84 -13.26
CA SER A 212 -7.69 8.42 -14.62
C SER A 212 -9.18 8.64 -14.86
N SER A 213 -10.02 8.33 -13.89
CA SER A 213 -11.45 8.60 -13.87
C SER A 213 -11.97 8.58 -12.42
N PRO A 214 -13.19 9.05 -12.15
CA PRO A 214 -13.79 8.99 -10.81
C PRO A 214 -13.99 7.57 -10.24
N TYR A 215 -13.84 6.55 -11.10
CA TYR A 215 -14.06 5.14 -10.74
C TYR A 215 -12.80 4.28 -10.86
N ALA A 216 -11.73 4.82 -11.47
CA ALA A 216 -10.46 4.12 -11.57
C ALA A 216 -9.64 4.31 -10.30
N PRO A 217 -8.76 3.35 -9.96
CA PRO A 217 -7.89 3.49 -8.81
C PRO A 217 -7.09 4.80 -8.81
N ILE A 218 -7.02 5.42 -7.64
CA ILE A 218 -6.17 6.59 -7.35
C ILE A 218 -4.77 6.05 -7.12
N VAL A 219 -3.79 6.53 -7.90
CA VAL A 219 -2.39 6.14 -7.71
C VAL A 219 -1.65 7.28 -7.01
N ILE A 220 -0.85 6.94 -6.02
CA ILE A 220 -0.07 7.87 -5.20
C ILE A 220 1.38 7.43 -5.26
N ASP A 221 2.26 8.34 -5.65
CA ASP A 221 3.71 8.14 -5.63
C ASP A 221 4.44 9.41 -5.16
N ALA A 222 5.76 9.35 -5.12
CA ALA A 222 6.61 10.50 -4.83
C ALA A 222 7.80 10.53 -5.80
N ALA A 223 8.24 11.72 -6.14
CA ALA A 223 9.33 11.92 -7.10
C ALA A 223 10.62 11.18 -6.69
N GLY A 224 11.22 10.46 -7.62
CA GLY A 224 12.46 9.71 -7.40
C GLY A 224 12.29 8.39 -6.62
N ARG A 225 11.06 7.96 -6.34
CA ARG A 225 10.77 6.67 -5.70
C ARG A 225 10.21 5.67 -6.71
N SER A 226 10.47 4.38 -6.47
CA SER A 226 9.96 3.27 -7.29
C SER A 226 8.70 2.63 -6.70
N ASP A 227 8.35 2.98 -5.47
CA ASP A 227 7.17 2.49 -4.78
C ASP A 227 5.96 3.42 -5.01
N PHE A 228 4.80 2.82 -5.01
CA PHE A 228 3.53 3.52 -5.14
C PHE A 228 2.45 2.86 -4.29
N ALA A 229 1.44 3.63 -3.97
CA ALA A 229 0.21 3.17 -3.35
C ALA A 229 -0.98 3.37 -4.30
N LEU A 230 -2.02 2.56 -4.10
CA LEU A 230 -3.25 2.62 -4.86
C LEU A 230 -4.43 2.53 -3.91
N VAL A 231 -5.38 3.44 -4.06
CA VAL A 231 -6.63 3.47 -3.29
C VAL A 231 -7.79 3.40 -4.27
N VAL A 232 -8.69 2.43 -4.06
CA VAL A 232 -9.90 2.29 -4.88
C VAL A 232 -10.89 3.39 -4.48
N PRO A 233 -11.43 4.16 -5.44
CA PRO A 233 -12.40 5.20 -5.13
C PRO A 233 -13.72 4.61 -4.66
N VAL A 234 -14.46 5.39 -3.88
CA VAL A 234 -15.81 5.06 -3.45
C VAL A 234 -16.83 5.85 -4.27
N ARG A 235 -17.96 5.24 -4.55
CA ARG A 235 -19.06 5.94 -5.22
C ARG A 235 -19.67 6.96 -4.26
N LEU A 236 -19.61 8.21 -4.64
CA LEU A 236 -20.34 9.29 -3.95
C LEU A 236 -21.83 9.15 -4.24
N LYS A 237 -22.68 9.42 -3.25
CA LYS A 237 -24.11 9.62 -3.49
C LYS A 237 -24.32 10.89 -4.29
N GLU A 238 -25.42 10.97 -5.05
CA GLU A 238 -25.74 12.16 -5.88
C GLU A 238 -25.71 13.48 -5.09
N GLU A 239 -26.15 13.46 -3.84
CA GLU A 239 -26.09 14.62 -2.92
C GLU A 239 -24.67 15.08 -2.57
N MET A 240 -23.67 14.26 -2.75
CA MET A 240 -22.25 14.56 -2.51
C MET A 240 -21.46 14.78 -3.81
N ALA A 241 -22.05 14.48 -4.95
CA ALA A 241 -21.40 14.58 -6.26
C ALA A 241 -21.61 15.96 -6.90
N ALA A 242 -22.63 16.70 -6.45
CA ALA A 242 -22.91 18.07 -6.84
C ALA A 242 -22.12 19.06 -5.97
#